data_3e0d11dfd3685adf11f23de3c2569b24
#
_entry.id   3e0d11dfd3685adf11f23de3c2569b24
#
_cell.length_a   1.000
_cell.length_b   1.000
_cell.length_c   1.000
_cell.angle_alpha   90.00
_cell.angle_beta   90.00
_cell.angle_gamma   90.00
#
_symmetry.space_group_name_H-M   'P 1'
#
loop_
_entity.id
_entity.type
_entity.pdbx_description
1 polymer ?
#
loop_
_entity_poly.entity_id
_entity_poly.type
_entity_poly.pdbx_seq_one_letter_code
_entity_poly.pdbx_strand_id
1 'polypeptide(L)'
;MYLGGIIRATAIVGILVLVALVYACKGVIKHWRGESSCCGGGDVKVPKKKLTGTIVATKVVDIEGMTCGHCKARVEQTLDTIDGAAAEVNLHRNHAVVKMTREVSDDEIRRALAGSGYTITGIHIKD
;
A
#
# COMPACT_ATOMS: atom_id res chain seq x y z
N MET A 1 37.06 -35.22 -27.46
CA MET A 1 36.65 -33.89 -27.95
C MET A 1 35.19 -33.53 -27.70
N TYR A 2 34.28 -34.48 -27.50
CA TYR A 2 32.87 -34.22 -27.24
C TYR A 2 32.53 -33.86 -25.78
N LEU A 3 33.31 -34.30 -24.80
CA LEU A 3 33.05 -34.02 -23.37
C LEU A 3 33.15 -32.54 -23.00
N GLY A 4 34.06 -31.78 -23.59
CA GLY A 4 34.23 -30.37 -23.30
C GLY A 4 33.07 -29.48 -23.79
N GLY A 5 32.39 -29.88 -24.85
CA GLY A 5 31.20 -29.19 -25.37
C GLY A 5 29.96 -29.40 -24.51
N ILE A 6 29.79 -30.63 -24.01
CA ILE A 6 28.65 -31.01 -23.15
C ILE A 6 28.75 -30.30 -21.79
N ILE A 7 29.95 -30.23 -21.20
CA ILE A 7 30.16 -29.55 -19.92
C ILE A 7 29.90 -28.04 -20.03
N ARG A 8 30.29 -27.42 -21.14
CA ARG A 8 30.01 -26.01 -21.39
C ARG A 8 28.53 -25.72 -21.63
N ALA A 9 27.85 -26.59 -22.36
CA ALA A 9 26.42 -26.49 -22.62
C ALA A 9 25.60 -26.64 -21.32
N THR A 10 25.94 -27.65 -20.49
CA THR A 10 25.27 -27.83 -19.19
C THR A 10 25.52 -26.71 -18.21
N ALA A 11 26.71 -26.11 -18.22
CA ALA A 11 27.02 -24.96 -17.41
C ALA A 11 26.19 -23.74 -17.81
N ILE A 12 26.03 -23.48 -19.10
CA ILE A 12 25.22 -22.34 -19.62
C ILE A 12 23.74 -22.56 -19.26
N VAL A 13 23.22 -23.76 -19.44
CA VAL A 13 21.82 -24.07 -19.06
C VAL A 13 21.61 -23.92 -17.56
N GLY A 14 22.56 -24.37 -16.73
CA GLY A 14 22.51 -24.20 -15.28
C GLY A 14 22.48 -22.74 -14.86
N ILE A 15 23.30 -21.89 -15.49
CA ILE A 15 23.32 -20.45 -15.22
C ILE A 15 22.00 -19.79 -15.64
N LEU A 16 21.45 -20.15 -16.80
CA LEU A 16 20.16 -19.63 -17.27
C LEU A 16 19.01 -20.00 -16.33
N VAL A 17 18.99 -21.24 -15.84
CA VAL A 17 17.99 -21.70 -14.86
C VAL A 17 18.13 -20.95 -13.54
N LEU A 18 19.36 -20.75 -13.05
CA LEU A 18 19.61 -19.97 -11.83
C LEU A 18 19.16 -18.51 -11.98
N VAL A 19 19.45 -17.89 -13.11
CA VAL A 19 19.00 -16.52 -13.40
C VAL A 19 17.48 -16.46 -13.44
N ALA A 20 16.82 -17.39 -14.11
CA ALA A 20 15.37 -17.49 -14.17
C ALA A 20 14.75 -17.66 -12.76
N LEU A 21 15.34 -18.53 -11.93
CA LEU A 21 14.90 -18.71 -10.53
C LEU A 21 15.06 -17.45 -9.70
N VAL A 22 16.18 -16.74 -9.83
CA VAL A 22 16.40 -15.47 -9.13
C VAL A 22 15.38 -14.41 -9.56
N TYR A 23 15.05 -14.34 -10.85
CA TYR A 23 14.01 -13.43 -11.35
C TYR A 23 12.62 -13.81 -10.84
N ALA A 24 12.31 -15.12 -10.83
CA ALA A 24 11.05 -15.62 -10.27
C ALA A 24 10.94 -15.32 -8.77
N CYS A 25 12.01 -15.56 -7.99
CA CYS A 25 12.04 -15.25 -6.57
C CYS A 25 11.89 -13.74 -6.29
N LYS A 26 12.53 -12.89 -7.09
CA LYS A 26 12.35 -11.43 -6.98
C LYS A 26 10.91 -11.00 -7.25
N GLY A 27 10.25 -11.64 -8.22
CA GLY A 27 8.83 -11.41 -8.49
C GLY A 27 7.95 -11.85 -7.32
N VAL A 28 8.20 -13.00 -6.75
CA VAL A 28 7.45 -13.54 -5.60
C VAL A 28 7.67 -12.69 -4.36
N ILE A 29 8.91 -12.28 -4.07
CA ILE A 29 9.22 -11.45 -2.90
C ILE A 29 8.55 -10.06 -3.02
N LYS A 30 8.45 -9.50 -4.23
CA LYS A 30 7.70 -8.27 -4.47
C LYS A 30 6.20 -8.45 -4.21
N HIS A 31 5.65 -9.63 -4.53
CA HIS A 31 4.28 -10.00 -4.19
C HIS A 31 4.07 -10.23 -2.67
N TRP A 32 5.07 -10.78 -1.98
CA TRP A 32 4.98 -11.06 -0.54
C TRP A 32 5.20 -9.82 0.33
N ARG A 33 5.81 -8.77 -0.20
CA ARG A 33 6.01 -7.51 0.52
C ARG A 33 4.78 -6.60 0.56
N GLY A 34 3.60 -7.13 0.26
CA GLY A 34 2.35 -6.48 0.58
C GLY A 34 1.92 -5.35 -0.37
N GLU A 35 2.45 -5.32 -1.60
CA GLU A 35 1.96 -4.39 -2.62
C GLU A 35 0.91 -4.98 -3.57
N SER A 36 0.50 -6.21 -3.34
CA SER A 36 -0.62 -6.79 -4.06
C SER A 36 -1.78 -6.98 -3.12
N SER A 37 -2.77 -6.12 -3.23
CA SER A 37 -4.12 -6.41 -2.79
C SER A 37 -4.64 -7.62 -3.57
N CYS A 38 -4.36 -8.80 -3.05
CA CYS A 38 -5.07 -9.99 -3.43
C CYS A 38 -6.31 -10.09 -2.57
N CYS A 39 -7.44 -9.67 -3.10
CA CYS A 39 -8.73 -10.29 -2.83
C CYS A 39 -9.71 -9.82 -3.87
N GLY A 40 -10.27 -10.78 -4.59
CA GLY A 40 -11.17 -10.62 -5.69
C GLY A 40 -12.30 -9.64 -5.42
N GLY A 41 -12.43 -8.69 -6.30
CA GLY A 41 -13.44 -7.66 -6.31
C GLY A 41 -12.82 -6.35 -6.74
N GLY A 42 -12.88 -6.05 -8.02
CA GLY A 42 -12.63 -4.76 -8.66
C GLY A 42 -11.66 -3.84 -7.93
N ASP A 43 -10.38 -4.00 -8.21
CA ASP A 43 -9.36 -3.07 -7.74
C ASP A 43 -9.63 -1.69 -8.37
N VAL A 44 -10.36 -0.86 -7.65
CA VAL A 44 -10.46 0.55 -7.97
C VAL A 44 -9.11 1.14 -7.59
N LYS A 45 -8.19 1.19 -8.56
CA LYS A 45 -6.94 1.94 -8.41
C LYS A 45 -7.26 3.42 -8.32
N VAL A 46 -7.46 3.87 -7.10
CA VAL A 46 -7.51 5.30 -6.83
C VAL A 46 -6.09 5.83 -6.97
N PRO A 47 -5.87 6.87 -7.77
CA PRO A 47 -4.56 7.49 -7.86
C PRO A 47 -4.17 8.00 -6.46
N LYS A 48 -3.12 7.41 -5.87
CA LYS A 48 -2.60 7.85 -4.58
C LYS A 48 -2.08 9.28 -4.70
N LYS A 49 -2.59 10.17 -3.88
CA LYS A 49 -2.10 11.54 -3.78
C LYS A 49 -0.64 11.52 -3.33
N LYS A 50 0.24 12.05 -4.16
CA LYS A 50 1.63 12.27 -3.79
C LYS A 50 1.75 13.61 -3.08
N LEU A 51 2.17 13.58 -1.83
CA LEU A 51 2.48 14.81 -1.09
C LEU A 51 3.78 15.41 -1.63
N THR A 52 3.70 16.68 -1.99
CA THR A 52 4.87 17.49 -2.34
C THR A 52 5.30 18.24 -1.08
N GLY A 53 6.38 17.79 -0.46
CA GLY A 53 6.92 18.44 0.73
C GLY A 53 7.38 17.46 1.81
N THR A 54 7.96 18.00 2.87
CA THR A 54 8.42 17.22 4.02
C THR A 54 7.23 16.79 4.86
N ILE A 55 7.13 15.50 5.19
CA ILE A 55 6.11 15.00 6.11
C ILE A 55 6.44 15.51 7.52
N VAL A 56 5.52 16.30 8.08
CA VAL A 56 5.66 16.89 9.42
C VAL A 56 5.11 15.98 10.49
N ALA A 57 4.02 15.27 10.20
CA ALA A 57 3.39 14.35 11.13
C ALA A 57 2.73 13.18 10.41
N THR A 58 2.60 12.08 11.12
CA THR A 58 1.85 10.91 10.66
C THR A 58 0.86 10.52 11.75
N LYS A 59 -0.40 10.39 11.40
CA LYS A 59 -1.45 9.93 12.31
C LYS A 59 -2.03 8.60 11.83
N VAL A 60 -2.39 7.76 12.76
CA VAL A 60 -3.14 6.51 12.51
C VAL A 60 -4.56 6.73 12.98
N VAL A 61 -5.51 6.55 12.09
CA VAL A 61 -6.94 6.71 12.34
C VAL A 61 -7.58 5.34 12.28
N ASP A 62 -8.13 4.88 13.39
CA ASP A 62 -8.90 3.64 13.46
C ASP A 62 -10.31 3.90 12.99
N ILE A 63 -10.77 3.15 11.98
CA ILE A 63 -12.03 3.37 11.29
C ILE A 63 -12.83 2.08 11.28
N GLU A 64 -14.05 2.13 11.80
CA GLU A 64 -15.00 1.03 11.70
C GLU A 64 -15.96 1.20 10.52
N GLY A 65 -16.45 0.06 10.00
CA GLY A 65 -17.40 0.01 8.90
C GLY A 65 -16.78 -0.19 7.52
N MET A 66 -15.46 -0.38 7.43
CA MET A 66 -14.79 -0.71 6.18
C MET A 66 -14.85 -2.21 5.92
N THR A 67 -15.70 -2.64 4.98
CA THR A 67 -15.90 -4.06 4.67
C THR A 67 -15.41 -4.48 3.31
N CYS A 68 -15.06 -3.53 2.42
CA CYS A 68 -14.69 -3.84 1.03
C CYS A 68 -13.66 -2.84 0.46
N GLY A 69 -13.09 -3.19 -0.70
CA GLY A 69 -12.11 -2.34 -1.40
C GLY A 69 -12.65 -0.97 -1.82
N HIS A 70 -13.95 -0.87 -2.12
CA HIS A 70 -14.61 0.41 -2.41
C HIS A 70 -14.67 1.32 -1.17
N CYS A 71 -14.87 0.74 0.01
CA CYS A 71 -14.84 1.47 1.27
C CYS A 71 -13.45 2.07 1.53
N LYS A 72 -12.40 1.27 1.30
CA LYS A 72 -11.01 1.72 1.36
C LYS A 72 -10.78 2.92 0.44
N ALA A 73 -11.12 2.78 -0.84
CA ALA A 73 -10.94 3.81 -1.85
C ALA A 73 -11.66 5.11 -1.46
N ARG A 74 -12.88 5.00 -0.95
CA ARG A 74 -13.68 6.15 -0.53
C ARG A 74 -13.07 6.87 0.66
N VAL A 75 -12.59 6.14 1.66
CA VAL A 75 -11.90 6.72 2.82
C VAL A 75 -10.60 7.41 2.40
N GLU A 76 -9.79 6.76 1.56
CA GLU A 76 -8.57 7.37 1.00
C GLU A 76 -8.89 8.67 0.27
N GLN A 77 -9.85 8.66 -0.65
CA GLN A 77 -10.27 9.86 -1.39
C GLN A 77 -10.77 10.97 -0.45
N THR A 78 -11.56 10.62 0.54
CA THR A 78 -12.11 11.60 1.49
C THR A 78 -11.00 12.26 2.31
N LEU A 79 -10.06 11.48 2.80
CA LEU A 79 -8.91 12.00 3.55
C LEU A 79 -7.93 12.78 2.67
N ASP A 80 -7.80 12.40 1.40
CA ASP A 80 -6.97 13.10 0.43
C ASP A 80 -7.55 14.46 0.01
N THR A 81 -8.82 14.75 0.29
CA THR A 81 -9.40 16.09 0.10
C THR A 81 -8.86 17.11 1.11
N ILE A 82 -8.31 16.63 2.24
CA ILE A 82 -7.67 17.50 3.23
C ILE A 82 -6.38 18.02 2.64
N ASP A 83 -6.23 19.34 2.63
CA ASP A 83 -5.04 19.97 2.10
C ASP A 83 -3.80 19.62 2.93
N GLY A 84 -2.74 19.20 2.24
CA GLY A 84 -1.50 18.76 2.87
C GLY A 84 -1.55 17.39 3.55
N ALA A 85 -2.62 16.60 3.37
CA ALA A 85 -2.74 15.24 3.87
C ALA A 85 -2.83 14.22 2.74
N ALA A 86 -2.29 13.03 2.96
CA ALA A 86 -2.50 11.86 2.11
C ALA A 86 -2.69 10.62 2.98
N ALA A 87 -3.69 9.82 2.66
CA ALA A 87 -4.07 8.67 3.44
C ALA A 87 -3.77 7.36 2.72
N GLU A 88 -3.39 6.37 3.49
CA GLU A 88 -3.24 4.99 3.05
C GLU A 88 -4.02 4.07 3.99
N VAL A 89 -5.07 3.44 3.48
CA VAL A 89 -5.97 2.61 4.28
C VAL A 89 -5.55 1.14 4.24
N ASN A 90 -5.54 0.52 5.42
CA ASN A 90 -5.35 -0.90 5.59
C ASN A 90 -6.66 -1.56 6.06
N LEU A 91 -7.30 -2.31 5.15
CA LEU A 91 -8.57 -2.99 5.45
C LEU A 91 -8.44 -4.09 6.51
N HIS A 92 -7.32 -4.80 6.53
CA HIS A 92 -7.13 -5.92 7.47
C HIS A 92 -7.04 -5.46 8.92
N ARG A 93 -6.60 -4.23 9.14
CA ARG A 93 -6.43 -3.65 10.47
C ARG A 93 -7.46 -2.57 10.78
N ASN A 94 -8.36 -2.28 9.86
CA ASN A 94 -9.37 -1.24 9.97
C ASN A 94 -8.80 0.13 10.36
N HIS A 95 -7.63 0.48 9.84
CA HIS A 95 -7.02 1.78 10.09
C HIS A 95 -6.53 2.48 8.81
N ALA A 96 -6.46 3.79 8.87
CA ALA A 96 -5.86 4.64 7.86
C ALA A 96 -4.59 5.31 8.42
N VAL A 97 -3.50 5.26 7.68
CA VAL A 97 -2.28 6.01 7.99
C VAL A 97 -2.34 7.32 7.20
N VAL A 98 -2.44 8.43 7.90
CA VAL A 98 -2.51 9.77 7.31
C VAL A 98 -1.16 10.45 7.46
N LYS A 99 -0.49 10.68 6.34
CA LYS A 99 0.76 11.44 6.27
C LYS A 99 0.44 12.90 5.98
N MET A 100 1.05 13.82 6.72
CA MET A 100 0.72 15.23 6.66
C MET A 100 1.97 16.09 6.44
N THR A 101 1.85 17.07 5.56
CA THR A 101 2.88 18.11 5.33
C THR A 101 2.64 19.36 6.14
N ARG A 102 1.46 19.49 6.75
CA ARG A 102 1.10 20.50 7.75
C ARG A 102 0.38 19.84 8.92
N GLU A 103 0.31 20.50 10.04
CA GLU A 103 -0.46 19.99 11.16
C GLU A 103 -1.96 20.05 10.84
N VAL A 104 -2.59 18.87 10.84
CA VAL A 104 -4.03 18.70 10.63
C VAL A 104 -4.65 18.28 11.97
N SER A 105 -5.68 19.00 12.41
CA SER A 105 -6.37 18.67 13.66
C SER A 105 -7.20 17.41 13.55
N ASP A 106 -7.39 16.72 14.67
CA ASP A 106 -8.23 15.52 14.72
C ASP A 106 -9.68 15.84 14.34
N ASP A 107 -10.15 17.03 14.66
CA ASP A 107 -11.50 17.49 14.29
C ASP A 107 -11.66 17.68 12.78
N GLU A 108 -10.62 18.09 12.08
CA GLU A 108 -10.63 18.21 10.62
C GLU A 108 -10.75 16.84 9.96
N ILE A 109 -10.01 15.84 10.48
CA ILE A 109 -10.11 14.45 10.04
C ILE A 109 -11.50 13.88 10.34
N ARG A 110 -12.04 14.13 11.53
CA ARG A 110 -13.38 13.67 11.93
C ARG A 110 -14.48 14.27 11.04
N ARG A 111 -14.40 15.55 10.74
CA ARG A 111 -15.37 16.24 9.86
C ARG A 111 -15.31 15.70 8.43
N ALA A 112 -14.12 15.44 7.90
CA ALA A 112 -13.96 14.88 6.57
C ALA A 112 -14.63 13.50 6.45
N LEU A 113 -14.49 12.65 7.46
CA LEU A 113 -15.07 11.30 7.47
C LEU A 113 -16.53 11.24 7.93
N ALA A 114 -17.02 12.26 8.66
CA ALA A 114 -18.40 12.29 9.17
C ALA A 114 -19.45 12.19 8.05
N GLY A 115 -19.18 12.76 6.88
CA GLY A 115 -20.05 12.67 5.70
C GLY A 115 -20.00 11.35 4.95
N SER A 116 -19.06 10.46 5.28
CA SER A 116 -18.80 9.21 4.56
C SER A 116 -19.53 8.00 5.15
N GLY A 117 -20.14 8.14 6.32
CA GLY A 117 -20.84 7.05 7.01
C GLY A 117 -19.94 6.07 7.76
N TYR A 118 -18.68 6.39 7.93
CA TYR A 118 -17.72 5.59 8.71
C TYR A 118 -17.52 6.16 10.10
N THR A 119 -17.28 5.29 11.06
CA THR A 119 -17.06 5.68 12.46
C THR A 119 -15.57 5.66 12.78
N ILE A 120 -15.05 6.76 13.32
CA ILE A 120 -13.68 6.84 13.84
C ILE A 120 -13.71 6.39 15.29
N THR A 121 -12.96 5.34 15.60
CA THR A 121 -12.83 4.81 16.97
C THR A 121 -11.64 5.36 17.72
N GLY A 122 -10.58 5.73 17.00
CA GLY A 122 -9.38 6.30 17.60
C GLY A 122 -8.54 7.08 16.61
N ILE A 123 -7.78 8.05 17.10
CA ILE A 123 -6.75 8.76 16.34
C ILE A 123 -5.49 8.77 17.18
N HIS A 124 -4.41 8.24 16.63
CA HIS A 124 -3.11 8.12 17.31
C HIS A 124 -2.01 8.76 16.47
N ILE A 125 -1.08 9.44 17.12
CA ILE A 125 0.13 9.95 16.46
C ILE A 125 1.10 8.77 16.32
N LYS A 126 1.64 8.59 15.15
CA LYS A 126 2.70 7.62 14.90
C LYS A 126 4.04 8.35 14.98
N ASP A 127 4.77 8.07 16.04
CA ASP A 127 6.16 8.47 16.19
C ASP A 127 7.11 7.67 15.29
#